data_588f05250b57bd1050fcd68923a0be69
#
_entry.id   588f05250b57bd1050fcd68923a0be69
#
_cell.length_a   1.000
_cell.length_b   1.000
_cell.length_c   1.000
_cell.angle_alpha   90.00
_cell.angle_beta   90.00
_cell.angle_gamma   90.00
#
_symmetry.space_group_name_H-M   'P 1'
#
loop_
_entity.id
_entity.type
_entity.pdbx_description
1 polymer ?
#
loop_
_entity_poly.entity_id
_entity_poly.type
_entity_poly.pdbx_seq_one_letter_code
_entity_poly.pdbx_strand_id
1 'polypeptide(L)'
;MNMNKSDALKAATPLEAMLPYKKMLLEALAYSGGSHSFQDIVDNVSKEVMQFWPMDKSCLVTEIITYPKFKTLHIFLAAGDLTEIKSIDSTLEVLCQEIDAKYISLSGRRGWVKALADIGYEMSHVTLAKKVKEKENV
;
A
#
# COMPACT_ATOMS: atom_id res chain seq x y z
N MET A 1 28.80 21.05 -10.12
CA MET A 1 28.38 19.73 -10.61
C MET A 1 26.86 19.68 -10.55
N ASN A 2 26.21 19.59 -11.67
CA ASN A 2 24.74 19.58 -11.71
C ASN A 2 24.23 18.16 -11.45
N MET A 3 23.43 18.03 -10.42
CA MET A 3 22.74 16.79 -10.12
C MET A 3 21.65 16.56 -11.17
N ASN A 4 21.61 15.40 -11.80
CA ASN A 4 20.56 15.07 -12.73
C ASN A 4 19.25 14.70 -11.97
N LYS A 5 18.12 14.57 -12.67
CA LYS A 5 16.84 14.25 -12.05
C LYS A 5 16.87 12.91 -11.30
N SER A 6 17.60 11.93 -11.81
CA SER A 6 17.72 10.62 -11.18
C SER A 6 18.44 10.70 -9.83
N ASP A 7 19.52 11.48 -9.76
CA ASP A 7 20.27 11.67 -8.51
C ASP A 7 19.44 12.45 -7.49
N ALA A 8 18.71 13.48 -7.93
CA ALA A 8 17.82 14.24 -7.07
C ALA A 8 16.71 13.36 -6.46
N LEU A 9 16.11 12.47 -7.25
CA LEU A 9 15.10 11.53 -6.79
C LEU A 9 15.68 10.52 -5.79
N LYS A 10 16.89 10.02 -6.04
CA LYS A 10 17.58 9.11 -5.12
C LYS A 10 17.95 9.78 -3.80
N ALA A 11 18.17 11.10 -3.80
CA ALA A 11 18.50 11.86 -2.60
C ALA A 11 17.28 12.22 -1.76
N ALA A 12 16.05 12.07 -2.29
CA ALA A 12 14.83 12.37 -1.56
C ALA A 12 14.61 11.36 -0.42
N THR A 13 14.28 11.87 0.77
CA THR A 13 13.88 11.02 1.89
C THR A 13 12.47 10.46 1.64
N PRO A 14 12.10 9.34 2.27
CA PRO A 14 10.72 8.86 2.19
C PRO A 14 9.69 9.91 2.58
N LEU A 15 9.94 10.69 3.63
CA LEU A 15 9.04 11.77 4.03
C LEU A 15 8.87 12.80 2.91
N GLU A 16 9.96 13.26 2.31
CA GLU A 16 9.92 14.23 1.20
C GLU A 16 9.16 13.67 0.00
N ALA A 17 9.38 12.39 -0.34
CA ALA A 17 8.70 11.74 -1.46
C ALA A 17 7.19 11.59 -1.20
N MET A 18 6.79 11.36 0.06
CA MET A 18 5.41 11.08 0.44
C MET A 18 4.59 12.32 0.75
N LEU A 19 5.23 13.44 1.12
CA LEU A 19 4.51 14.67 1.49
C LEU A 19 3.50 15.16 0.44
N PRO A 20 3.80 15.16 -0.87
CA PRO A 20 2.82 15.56 -1.88
C PRO A 20 1.56 14.70 -1.90
N TYR A 21 1.64 13.48 -1.37
CA TYR A 21 0.54 12.50 -1.34
C TYR A 21 -0.13 12.40 0.03
N LYS A 22 0.30 13.24 0.99
CA LYS A 22 -0.16 13.13 2.39
C LYS A 22 -1.68 13.18 2.50
N LYS A 23 -2.33 14.14 1.81
CA LYS A 23 -3.79 14.29 1.88
C LYS A 23 -4.51 13.02 1.43
N MET A 24 -4.14 12.45 0.28
CA MET A 24 -4.77 11.24 -0.23
C MET A 24 -4.45 10.02 0.63
N LEU A 25 -3.25 9.95 1.21
CA LEU A 25 -2.89 8.89 2.14
C LEU A 25 -3.69 8.95 3.43
N LEU A 26 -3.92 10.15 3.97
CA LEU A 26 -4.77 10.32 5.16
C LEU A 26 -6.21 9.89 4.88
N GLU A 27 -6.75 10.22 3.71
CA GLU A 27 -8.08 9.79 3.31
C GLU A 27 -8.18 8.26 3.21
N ALA A 28 -7.16 7.61 2.63
CA ALA A 28 -7.10 6.15 2.55
C ALA A 28 -6.94 5.50 3.93
N LEU A 29 -6.12 6.09 4.80
CA LEU A 29 -5.91 5.59 6.16
C LEU A 29 -7.18 5.62 7.01
N ALA A 30 -8.13 6.50 6.70
CA ALA A 30 -9.43 6.55 7.39
C ALA A 30 -10.19 5.21 7.31
N TYR A 31 -9.88 4.38 6.31
CA TYR A 31 -10.51 3.06 6.12
C TYR A 31 -9.69 1.91 6.71
N SER A 32 -8.56 2.19 7.36
CA SER A 32 -7.69 1.15 7.94
C SER A 32 -8.04 0.79 9.39
N GLY A 33 -9.11 1.38 9.94
CA GLY A 33 -9.51 1.12 11.33
C GLY A 33 -8.61 1.77 12.36
N GLY A 34 -7.83 2.78 11.99
CA GLY A 34 -6.96 3.51 12.92
C GLY A 34 -5.66 2.78 13.28
N SER A 35 -5.29 1.79 12.48
CA SER A 35 -4.10 0.96 12.75
C SER A 35 -2.78 1.72 12.60
N HIS A 36 -2.73 2.73 11.73
CA HIS A 36 -1.50 3.45 11.37
C HIS A 36 -1.75 4.94 11.23
N SER A 37 -0.76 5.74 11.64
CA SER A 37 -0.69 7.16 11.30
C SER A 37 0.11 7.34 10.01
N PHE A 38 0.07 8.55 9.43
CA PHE A 38 0.92 8.89 8.30
C PHE A 38 2.40 8.70 8.66
N GLN A 39 2.81 9.11 9.86
CA GLN A 39 4.20 8.95 10.31
C GLN A 39 4.60 7.48 10.41
N ASP A 40 3.68 6.60 10.85
CA ASP A 40 3.94 5.16 10.89
C ASP A 40 4.27 4.62 9.50
N ILE A 41 3.54 5.06 8.47
CA ILE A 41 3.80 4.64 7.09
C ILE A 41 5.17 5.17 6.63
N VAL A 42 5.48 6.44 6.89
CA VAL A 42 6.80 7.02 6.55
C VAL A 42 7.92 6.22 7.20
N ASP A 43 7.77 5.88 8.48
CA ASP A 43 8.76 5.10 9.22
C ASP A 43 8.94 3.71 8.62
N ASN A 44 7.85 3.04 8.26
CA ASN A 44 7.88 1.71 7.64
C ASN A 44 8.51 1.73 6.25
N VAL A 45 8.27 2.78 5.47
CA VAL A 45 8.93 2.95 4.17
C VAL A 45 10.42 3.21 4.37
N SER A 46 10.78 4.00 5.37
CA SER A 46 12.19 4.30 5.70
C SER A 46 12.95 3.04 6.14
N LYS A 47 12.28 2.12 6.83
CA LYS A 47 12.86 0.84 7.28
C LYS A 47 12.80 -0.25 6.23
N GLU A 48 12.28 0.06 5.04
CA GLU A 48 12.08 -0.89 3.95
C GLU A 48 11.11 -2.06 4.30
N VAL A 49 10.26 -1.84 5.30
CA VAL A 49 9.19 -2.77 5.69
C VAL A 49 7.98 -2.61 4.77
N MET A 50 7.77 -1.40 4.28
CA MET A 50 6.76 -1.07 3.29
C MET A 50 7.40 -0.40 2.08
N GLN A 51 6.72 -0.45 0.94
CA GLN A 51 7.15 0.17 -0.30
C GLN A 51 6.15 1.25 -0.69
N PHE A 52 6.65 2.40 -1.10
CA PHE A 52 5.84 3.51 -1.58
C PHE A 52 5.94 3.63 -3.10
N TRP A 53 4.80 3.67 -3.77
CA TRP A 53 4.69 3.72 -5.24
C TRP A 53 3.99 5.02 -5.65
N PRO A 54 4.74 6.09 -5.91
CA PRO A 54 4.13 7.35 -6.40
C PRO A 54 3.77 7.24 -7.88
N MET A 55 2.62 7.81 -8.23
CA MET A 55 2.17 7.97 -9.60
C MET A 55 1.78 9.44 -9.81
N ASP A 56 1.35 9.82 -11.00
CA ASP A 56 1.01 11.21 -11.30
C ASP A 56 -0.12 11.75 -10.40
N LYS A 57 -1.22 10.99 -10.29
CA LYS A 57 -2.41 11.40 -9.51
C LYS A 57 -2.77 10.41 -8.42
N SER A 58 -1.90 9.45 -8.13
CA SER A 58 -2.22 8.34 -7.27
C SER A 58 -0.97 7.84 -6.57
N CYS A 59 -1.17 6.99 -5.56
CA CYS A 59 -0.07 6.27 -4.96
C CYS A 59 -0.56 4.96 -4.35
N LEU A 60 0.39 4.03 -4.16
CA LEU A 60 0.18 2.80 -3.43
C LEU A 60 1.18 2.71 -2.30
N VAL A 61 0.79 2.03 -1.24
CA VAL A 61 1.70 1.53 -0.20
C VAL A 61 1.52 0.02 -0.14
N THR A 62 2.60 -0.71 -0.32
CA THR A 62 2.59 -2.18 -0.31
C THR A 62 3.48 -2.71 0.80
N GLU A 63 3.27 -3.98 1.14
CA GLU A 63 4.14 -4.72 2.04
C GLU A 63 4.24 -6.16 1.56
N ILE A 64 5.37 -6.81 1.84
CA ILE A 64 5.58 -8.20 1.49
C ILE A 64 5.30 -9.04 2.72
N ILE A 65 4.27 -9.89 2.63
CA ILE A 65 3.89 -10.80 3.73
C ILE A 65 4.41 -12.18 3.41
N THR A 66 5.27 -12.71 4.28
CA THR A 66 5.82 -14.05 4.13
C THR A 66 5.05 -15.03 5.01
N TYR A 67 4.31 -15.91 4.35
CA TYR A 67 3.63 -17.03 5.00
C TYR A 67 4.50 -18.29 4.90
N PRO A 68 4.24 -19.35 5.69
CA PRO A 68 5.02 -20.59 5.57
C PRO A 68 5.05 -21.21 4.18
N LYS A 69 3.97 -21.07 3.40
CA LYS A 69 3.85 -21.73 2.09
C LYS A 69 4.07 -20.80 0.91
N PHE A 70 3.96 -19.49 1.08
CA PHE A 70 4.11 -18.54 -0.01
C PHE A 70 4.31 -17.12 0.52
N LYS A 71 4.73 -16.23 -0.39
CA LYS A 71 4.75 -14.77 -0.15
C LYS A 71 3.59 -14.12 -0.88
N THR A 72 3.12 -13.02 -0.32
CA THR A 72 2.09 -12.17 -0.92
C THR A 72 2.58 -10.72 -0.93
N LEU A 73 2.42 -10.05 -2.06
CA LEU A 73 2.56 -8.60 -2.12
C LEU A 73 1.21 -8.01 -1.74
N HIS A 74 1.12 -7.41 -0.56
CA HIS A 74 -0.13 -6.86 -0.04
C HIS A 74 -0.19 -5.35 -0.27
N ILE A 75 -1.22 -4.90 -0.97
CA ILE A 75 -1.49 -3.46 -1.14
C ILE A 75 -2.21 -3.00 0.13
N PHE A 76 -1.47 -2.33 0.99
CA PHE A 76 -2.00 -1.81 2.26
C PHE A 76 -2.85 -0.56 2.05
N LEU A 77 -2.39 0.36 1.19
CA LEU A 77 -3.14 1.57 0.80
C LEU A 77 -3.09 1.74 -0.70
N ALA A 78 -4.22 2.15 -1.26
CA ALA A 78 -4.34 2.58 -2.64
C ALA A 78 -5.16 3.86 -2.64
N ALA A 79 -4.62 4.93 -3.21
CA ALA A 79 -5.24 6.24 -3.17
C ALA A 79 -5.10 6.96 -4.51
N GLY A 80 -6.14 7.65 -4.93
CA GLY A 80 -6.14 8.48 -6.13
C GLY A 80 -6.99 7.93 -7.26
N ASP A 81 -6.51 8.08 -8.48
CA ASP A 81 -7.23 7.74 -9.70
C ASP A 81 -7.22 6.23 -9.95
N LEU A 82 -8.41 5.64 -10.11
CA LEU A 82 -8.56 4.20 -10.30
C LEU A 82 -7.85 3.71 -11.58
N THR A 83 -7.91 4.47 -12.66
CA THR A 83 -7.25 4.08 -13.92
C THR A 83 -5.74 3.97 -13.75
N GLU A 84 -5.14 4.94 -13.05
CA GLU A 84 -3.70 4.87 -12.72
C GLU A 84 -3.37 3.68 -11.81
N ILE A 85 -4.19 3.47 -10.78
CA ILE A 85 -4.00 2.35 -9.84
C ILE A 85 -4.04 1.02 -10.60
N LYS A 86 -4.99 0.85 -11.52
CA LYS A 86 -5.07 -0.36 -12.34
C LYS A 86 -3.87 -0.49 -13.30
N SER A 87 -3.34 0.62 -13.78
CA SER A 87 -2.22 0.61 -14.73
C SER A 87 -0.92 0.09 -14.13
N ILE A 88 -0.73 0.19 -12.81
CA ILE A 88 0.50 -0.28 -12.16
C ILE A 88 0.50 -1.80 -11.91
N ASP A 89 -0.64 -2.46 -12.09
CA ASP A 89 -0.80 -3.88 -11.77
C ASP A 89 0.24 -4.77 -12.48
N SER A 90 0.49 -4.52 -13.75
CA SER A 90 1.49 -5.28 -14.51
C SER A 90 2.91 -5.12 -13.94
N THR A 91 3.24 -3.93 -13.44
CA THR A 91 4.53 -3.66 -12.79
C THR A 91 4.62 -4.43 -11.47
N LEU A 92 3.52 -4.47 -10.70
CA LEU A 92 3.47 -5.25 -9.46
C LEU A 92 3.63 -6.74 -9.72
N GLU A 93 3.06 -7.26 -10.81
CA GLU A 93 3.24 -8.66 -11.19
C GLU A 93 4.69 -8.99 -11.51
N VAL A 94 5.39 -8.11 -12.22
CA VAL A 94 6.82 -8.28 -12.49
C VAL A 94 7.62 -8.36 -11.19
N LEU A 95 7.34 -7.46 -10.24
CA LEU A 95 7.97 -7.51 -8.92
C LEU A 95 7.67 -8.83 -8.22
N CYS A 96 6.42 -9.30 -8.27
CA CYS A 96 6.03 -10.56 -7.66
C CYS A 96 6.83 -11.75 -8.23
N GLN A 97 7.07 -11.75 -9.54
CA GLN A 97 7.91 -12.76 -10.18
C GLN A 97 9.35 -12.70 -9.67
N GLU A 98 9.90 -11.50 -9.51
CA GLU A 98 11.26 -11.31 -9.01
C GLU A 98 11.45 -11.74 -7.56
N ILE A 99 10.48 -11.47 -6.71
CA ILE A 99 10.53 -11.81 -5.28
C ILE A 99 9.92 -13.18 -4.97
N ASP A 100 9.43 -13.89 -5.98
CA ASP A 100 8.76 -15.18 -5.83
C ASP A 100 7.50 -15.11 -4.97
N ALA A 101 6.71 -14.05 -5.14
CA ALA A 101 5.42 -13.91 -4.51
C ALA A 101 4.33 -14.57 -5.35
N LYS A 102 3.43 -15.29 -4.68
CA LYS A 102 2.36 -16.05 -5.35
C LYS A 102 1.11 -15.23 -5.60
N TYR A 103 0.82 -14.28 -4.73
CA TYR A 103 -0.40 -13.45 -4.80
C TYR A 103 -0.09 -11.97 -4.66
N ILE A 104 -0.97 -11.16 -5.23
CA ILE A 104 -1.14 -9.75 -4.90
C ILE A 104 -2.48 -9.67 -4.19
N SER A 105 -2.51 -9.09 -3.00
CA SER A 105 -3.75 -8.92 -2.24
C SER A 105 -3.99 -7.45 -1.92
N LEU A 106 -5.24 -7.11 -1.63
CA LEU A 106 -5.62 -5.77 -1.22
C LEU A 106 -6.71 -5.88 -0.16
N SER A 107 -6.54 -5.15 0.92
CA SER A 107 -7.57 -4.97 1.94
C SER A 107 -8.13 -3.56 1.84
N GLY A 108 -9.44 -3.42 1.88
CA GLY A 108 -10.05 -2.11 1.79
C GLY A 108 -11.56 -2.16 1.66
N ARG A 109 -12.12 -1.11 1.10
CA ARG A 109 -13.57 -0.96 0.92
C ARG A 109 -14.12 -1.98 -0.07
N ARG A 110 -15.39 -2.33 0.10
CA ARG A 110 -16.10 -3.26 -0.80
C ARG A 110 -16.05 -2.86 -2.27
N GLY A 111 -15.99 -1.57 -2.56
CA GLY A 111 -15.90 -1.07 -3.92
C GLY A 111 -14.74 -1.65 -4.72
N TRP A 112 -13.66 -2.07 -4.07
CA TRP A 112 -12.51 -2.68 -4.73
C TRP A 112 -12.84 -4.02 -5.38
N VAL A 113 -13.79 -4.78 -4.84
CA VAL A 113 -14.20 -6.08 -5.40
C VAL A 113 -14.67 -5.91 -6.85
N LYS A 114 -15.52 -4.92 -7.10
CA LYS A 114 -16.04 -4.64 -8.43
C LYS A 114 -15.02 -3.90 -9.31
N ALA A 115 -14.32 -2.92 -8.71
CA ALA A 115 -13.40 -2.06 -9.44
C ALA A 115 -12.20 -2.81 -10.03
N LEU A 116 -11.72 -3.86 -9.37
CA LEU A 116 -10.53 -4.60 -9.77
C LEU A 116 -10.84 -5.98 -10.38
N ALA A 117 -12.11 -6.32 -10.53
CA ALA A 117 -12.51 -7.64 -11.05
C ALA A 117 -11.97 -7.89 -12.46
N ASP A 118 -11.97 -6.88 -13.32
CA ASP A 118 -11.54 -6.99 -14.71
C ASP A 118 -10.04 -7.20 -14.91
N ILE A 119 -9.25 -6.95 -13.88
CA ILE A 119 -7.79 -7.22 -13.90
C ILE A 119 -7.41 -8.43 -13.05
N GLY A 120 -8.38 -9.28 -12.71
CA GLY A 120 -8.13 -10.59 -12.11
C GLY A 120 -8.21 -10.67 -10.59
N TYR A 121 -8.58 -9.58 -9.93
CA TYR A 121 -8.78 -9.62 -8.48
C TYR A 121 -10.16 -10.18 -8.15
N GLU A 122 -10.21 -11.06 -7.16
CA GLU A 122 -11.46 -11.64 -6.66
C GLU A 122 -11.43 -11.68 -5.13
N MET A 123 -12.60 -11.73 -4.52
CA MET A 123 -12.69 -11.85 -3.06
C MET A 123 -12.15 -13.21 -2.62
N SER A 124 -11.10 -13.20 -1.78
CA SER A 124 -10.51 -14.45 -1.29
C SER A 124 -11.10 -14.89 0.05
N HIS A 125 -11.33 -13.95 0.95
CA HIS A 125 -11.92 -14.22 2.27
C HIS A 125 -12.44 -12.92 2.86
N VAL A 126 -13.18 -13.05 3.97
CA VAL A 126 -13.73 -11.89 4.69
C VAL A 126 -13.16 -11.90 6.11
N THR A 127 -12.70 -10.75 6.57
CA THR A 127 -12.24 -10.54 7.94
C THR A 127 -13.37 -9.92 8.74
N LEU A 128 -13.72 -10.55 9.86
CA LEU A 128 -14.66 -10.02 10.84
C LEU A 128 -13.85 -9.50 12.03
N ALA A 129 -14.24 -8.35 12.56
CA ALA A 129 -13.54 -7.74 13.69
C ALA A 129 -14.53 -7.40 14.79
N LYS A 130 -14.11 -7.56 16.02
CA LYS A 130 -14.86 -7.17 17.21
C LYS A 130 -13.94 -6.34 18.10
N LYS A 131 -14.43 -5.18 18.53
CA LYS A 131 -13.68 -4.36 19.51
C LYS A 131 -13.73 -5.07 20.86
N VAL A 132 -12.56 -5.30 21.44
CA VAL A 132 -12.45 -5.89 22.77
C VAL A 132 -12.77 -4.84 23.82
N LYS A 133 -13.53 -5.22 24.84
CA LYS A 133 -13.84 -4.33 25.96
C LYS A 133 -12.57 -4.02 26.73
N GLU A 134 -12.44 -2.77 27.15
CA GLU A 134 -11.34 -2.36 28.03
C GLU A 134 -11.51 -3.02 29.41
N LYS A 135 -10.38 -3.30 30.06
CA LYS A 135 -10.41 -3.79 31.45
C LYS A 135 -11.00 -2.69 32.34
N GLU A 136 -11.89 -3.11 33.25
CA GLU A 136 -12.38 -2.19 34.27
C GLU A 136 -11.22 -1.84 35.21
N ASN A 137 -11.04 -0.53 35.44
CA ASN A 137 -10.13 -0.08 36.48
C ASN A 137 -10.86 -0.18 37.82
N VAL A 138 -10.40 -1.11 38.63
CA VAL A 138 -10.91 -1.29 40.00
C VAL A 138 -10.14 -0.42 40.95
#